data_1c7d997574608508316d00523448f0c2
#
_entry.id   1c7d997574608508316d00523448f0c2
#
_cell.length_a   1.000
_cell.length_b   1.000
_cell.length_c   1.000
_cell.angle_alpha   90.00
_cell.angle_beta   90.00
_cell.angle_gamma   90.00
#
_symmetry.space_group_name_H-M   'P 1'
#
loop_
_entity.id
_entity.type
_entity.pdbx_description
1 polymer ?
#
loop_
_entity_poly.entity_id
_entity_poly.type
_entity_poly.pdbx_seq_one_letter_code
_entity_poly.pdbx_strand_id
1 'polypeptide(L)'
;MLRLMKKSAFAAGLLLAATGAEAEELRIGTASLGGAFYPMGQSIANLVNKYAGDDISMVPVVTGGSVQNPRLLDAGEVEIAITNNNLAVLAINGKGPYKSGAIDVGAVAALHPSVLHMIVLEGSDIKTIEDLKGKRVAVGPAGGGTLGFLNFLLPLHDMELEDMTPSFLSYSDGFSQLSDGNVDAAFALSGYPAGAVMQASAGNKLRFISFSDGMLDKALAKNGAYKSVEIPADVYGTAEPGNVIGVNNMLIAPNSLSADVVEKIVASVFDHLNEFQAENANAKQIDPSASLSLAIPLHEGAARYFEK
;
A
#
# COMPACT_ATOMS: atom_id res chain seq x y z
N MET A 1 2.12 -40.77 -80.52
CA MET A 1 2.65 -40.78 -79.15
C MET A 1 2.13 -39.56 -78.42
N LEU A 2 1.07 -39.71 -77.67
CA LEU A 2 0.39 -38.61 -76.96
C LEU A 2 0.93 -38.49 -75.56
N ARG A 3 1.54 -37.31 -75.19
CA ARG A 3 1.97 -37.04 -73.83
C ARG A 3 0.85 -36.35 -73.07
N LEU A 4 0.31 -37.04 -72.06
CA LEU A 4 -0.60 -36.46 -71.09
C LEU A 4 0.16 -35.56 -70.11
N MET A 5 -0.20 -34.28 -70.11
CA MET A 5 0.23 -33.32 -69.07
C MET A 5 -0.74 -33.38 -67.89
N LYS A 6 -0.28 -33.90 -66.73
CA LYS A 6 -1.01 -33.81 -65.47
C LYS A 6 -0.90 -32.39 -64.90
N LYS A 7 -2.02 -31.69 -64.75
CA LYS A 7 -2.12 -30.43 -63.99
C LYS A 7 -2.25 -30.77 -62.52
N SER A 8 -1.22 -30.48 -61.73
CA SER A 8 -1.30 -30.51 -60.27
C SER A 8 -1.85 -29.17 -59.79
N ALA A 9 -3.04 -29.22 -59.20
CA ALA A 9 -3.61 -28.09 -58.51
C ALA A 9 -2.97 -27.99 -57.10
N PHE A 10 -2.25 -26.93 -56.84
CA PHE A 10 -1.67 -26.59 -55.54
C PHE A 10 -2.76 -25.85 -54.73
N ALA A 11 -3.39 -26.55 -53.80
CA ALA A 11 -4.33 -25.93 -52.83
C ALA A 11 -3.47 -25.24 -51.76
N ALA A 12 -3.35 -23.91 -51.81
CA ALA A 12 -2.77 -23.11 -50.74
C ALA A 12 -3.79 -23.02 -49.60
N GLY A 13 -3.60 -23.83 -48.55
CA GLY A 13 -4.35 -23.69 -47.31
C GLY A 13 -3.89 -22.43 -46.57
N LEU A 14 -4.75 -21.41 -46.48
CA LEU A 14 -4.58 -20.31 -45.52
C LEU A 14 -4.70 -20.88 -44.11
N LEU A 15 -3.57 -21.06 -43.40
CA LEU A 15 -3.60 -21.16 -41.95
C LEU A 15 -3.92 -19.75 -41.39
N LEU A 16 -5.15 -19.52 -40.97
CA LEU A 16 -5.48 -18.45 -40.04
C LEU A 16 -4.79 -18.79 -38.73
N ALA A 17 -3.66 -18.16 -38.44
CA ALA A 17 -3.11 -18.07 -37.10
C ALA A 17 -4.12 -17.27 -36.27
N ALA A 18 -4.95 -17.95 -35.48
CA ALA A 18 -5.67 -17.31 -34.40
C ALA A 18 -4.61 -16.84 -33.39
N THR A 19 -4.19 -15.58 -33.50
CA THR A 19 -3.49 -14.89 -32.42
C THR A 19 -4.52 -14.75 -31.31
N GLY A 20 -4.53 -15.69 -30.37
CA GLY A 20 -5.19 -15.49 -29.09
C GLY A 20 -4.56 -14.23 -28.51
N ALA A 21 -5.31 -13.17 -28.27
CA ALA A 21 -4.84 -12.06 -27.47
C ALA A 21 -4.50 -12.65 -26.11
N GLU A 22 -3.22 -12.65 -25.74
CA GLU A 22 -2.83 -12.92 -24.35
C GLU A 22 -3.43 -11.81 -23.50
N ALA A 23 -3.95 -12.19 -22.30
CA ALA A 23 -4.45 -11.22 -21.34
C ALA A 23 -3.32 -10.24 -20.98
N GLU A 24 -3.63 -8.96 -20.90
CA GLU A 24 -2.69 -7.96 -20.39
C GLU A 24 -2.46 -8.22 -18.90
N GLU A 25 -1.24 -8.64 -18.54
CA GLU A 25 -0.88 -8.86 -17.15
C GLU A 25 -0.49 -7.54 -16.48
N LEU A 26 -1.31 -7.10 -15.53
CA LEU A 26 -1.08 -5.91 -14.74
C LEU A 26 -0.43 -6.28 -13.41
N ARG A 27 0.58 -5.53 -13.00
CA ARG A 27 1.26 -5.69 -11.71
C ARG A 27 0.77 -4.61 -10.76
N ILE A 28 0.22 -5.02 -9.60
CA ILE A 28 -0.14 -4.08 -8.55
C ILE A 28 0.97 -3.98 -7.50
N GLY A 29 1.62 -2.81 -7.43
CA GLY A 29 2.64 -2.50 -6.43
C GLY A 29 2.02 -2.36 -5.04
N THR A 30 2.49 -3.16 -4.08
CA THR A 30 1.94 -3.24 -2.73
C THR A 30 2.93 -2.69 -1.68
N ALA A 31 3.41 -3.52 -0.77
CA ALA A 31 4.47 -3.20 0.18
C ALA A 31 5.11 -4.49 0.72
N SER A 32 5.96 -4.36 1.73
CA SER A 32 6.56 -5.49 2.44
C SER A 32 5.51 -6.35 3.14
N LEU A 33 5.84 -7.62 3.35
CA LEU A 33 4.99 -8.56 4.06
C LEU A 33 4.76 -8.13 5.52
N GLY A 34 3.62 -8.53 6.08
CA GLY A 34 3.21 -8.24 7.45
C GLY A 34 2.35 -6.99 7.61
N GLY A 35 2.29 -6.10 6.60
CA GLY A 35 1.38 -4.96 6.54
C GLY A 35 0.09 -5.25 5.76
N ALA A 36 -0.79 -4.26 5.66
CA ALA A 36 -2.08 -4.36 5.00
C ALA A 36 -2.02 -4.25 3.46
N PHE A 37 -0.98 -3.64 2.87
CA PHE A 37 -0.96 -3.38 1.43
C PHE A 37 -0.85 -4.65 0.59
N TYR A 38 -0.04 -5.64 1.02
CA TYR A 38 0.08 -6.87 0.26
C TYR A 38 -1.24 -7.66 0.22
N PRO A 39 -1.90 -7.98 1.35
CA PRO A 39 -3.21 -8.63 1.30
C PRO A 39 -4.29 -7.78 0.61
N MET A 40 -4.22 -6.44 0.69
CA MET A 40 -5.12 -5.54 -0.03
C MET A 40 -4.94 -5.68 -1.55
N GLY A 41 -3.70 -5.62 -2.04
CA GLY A 41 -3.40 -5.82 -3.44
C GLY A 41 -3.74 -7.22 -3.94
N GLN A 42 -3.56 -8.24 -3.10
CA GLN A 42 -3.96 -9.61 -3.43
C GLN A 42 -5.48 -9.72 -3.62
N SER A 43 -6.28 -9.14 -2.72
CA SER A 43 -7.75 -9.17 -2.85
C SER A 43 -8.22 -8.35 -4.05
N ILE A 44 -7.60 -7.20 -4.34
CA ILE A 44 -7.87 -6.43 -5.57
C ILE A 44 -7.56 -7.28 -6.81
N ALA A 45 -6.40 -7.93 -6.85
CA ALA A 45 -6.01 -8.79 -7.97
C ALA A 45 -6.98 -9.96 -8.16
N ASN A 46 -7.43 -10.60 -7.07
CA ASN A 46 -8.43 -11.66 -7.12
C ASN A 46 -9.74 -11.20 -7.77
N LEU A 47 -10.25 -10.01 -7.38
CA LEU A 47 -11.47 -9.46 -7.93
C LEU A 47 -11.32 -9.05 -9.41
N VAL A 48 -10.20 -8.44 -9.78
CA VAL A 48 -9.89 -8.09 -11.18
C VAL A 48 -9.82 -9.36 -12.02
N ASN A 49 -9.09 -10.39 -11.60
CA ASN A 49 -8.99 -11.66 -12.31
C ASN A 49 -10.32 -12.39 -12.43
N LYS A 50 -11.28 -12.12 -11.54
CA LYS A 50 -12.60 -12.74 -11.55
C LYS A 50 -13.61 -11.99 -12.41
N TYR A 51 -13.53 -10.65 -12.47
CA TYR A 51 -14.61 -9.82 -12.98
C TYR A 51 -14.22 -8.87 -14.13
N ALA A 52 -12.92 -8.63 -14.40
CA ALA A 52 -12.50 -7.67 -15.43
C ALA A 52 -12.61 -8.22 -16.88
N GLY A 53 -12.87 -9.53 -17.04
CA GLY A 53 -12.89 -10.21 -18.33
C GLY A 53 -11.58 -10.95 -18.63
N ASP A 54 -11.58 -11.71 -19.72
CA ASP A 54 -10.44 -12.59 -20.08
C ASP A 54 -9.25 -11.83 -20.70
N ASP A 55 -9.40 -10.54 -20.95
CA ASP A 55 -8.40 -9.66 -21.56
C ASP A 55 -7.46 -8.98 -20.55
N ILE A 56 -7.76 -9.07 -19.25
CA ILE A 56 -6.96 -8.47 -18.16
C ILE A 56 -6.69 -9.51 -17.09
N SER A 57 -5.44 -9.59 -16.64
CA SER A 57 -5.06 -10.32 -15.43
C SER A 57 -4.27 -9.41 -14.50
N MET A 58 -4.27 -9.67 -13.20
CA MET A 58 -3.53 -8.85 -12.22
C MET A 58 -2.81 -9.72 -11.20
N VAL A 59 -1.58 -9.34 -10.88
CA VAL A 59 -0.73 -10.01 -9.87
C VAL A 59 -0.19 -8.99 -8.86
N PRO A 60 -0.21 -9.28 -7.55
CA PRO A 60 0.37 -8.41 -6.54
C PRO A 60 1.90 -8.56 -6.50
N VAL A 61 2.60 -7.43 -6.43
CA VAL A 61 4.06 -7.36 -6.33
C VAL A 61 4.46 -6.82 -4.96
N VAL A 62 5.34 -7.54 -4.26
CA VAL A 62 5.99 -7.06 -3.03
C VAL A 62 6.95 -5.94 -3.39
N THR A 63 6.81 -4.79 -2.74
CA THR A 63 7.64 -3.61 -2.94
C THR A 63 8.14 -3.06 -1.58
N GLY A 64 8.92 -1.99 -1.60
CA GLY A 64 9.22 -1.25 -0.38
C GLY A 64 8.02 -0.48 0.18
N GLY A 65 7.00 -0.21 -0.63
CA GLY A 65 5.75 0.45 -0.20
C GLY A 65 5.59 1.88 -0.69
N SER A 66 4.87 2.69 0.08
CA SER A 66 4.28 3.97 -0.34
C SER A 66 5.25 4.98 -0.97
N VAL A 67 6.53 5.01 -0.56
CA VAL A 67 7.54 5.92 -1.14
C VAL A 67 8.08 5.36 -2.46
N GLN A 68 8.25 4.05 -2.56
CA GLN A 68 8.79 3.41 -3.76
C GLN A 68 7.74 3.33 -4.88
N ASN A 69 6.49 3.05 -4.56
CA ASN A 69 5.45 2.72 -5.52
C ASN A 69 5.23 3.77 -6.62
N PRO A 70 5.16 5.09 -6.34
CA PRO A 70 5.09 6.08 -7.42
C PRO A 70 6.28 6.03 -8.39
N ARG A 71 7.48 5.68 -7.91
CA ARG A 71 8.66 5.55 -8.77
C ARG A 71 8.62 4.30 -9.65
N LEU A 72 8.02 3.20 -9.13
CA LEU A 72 7.84 1.98 -9.92
C LEU A 72 6.82 2.18 -11.05
N LEU A 73 5.77 2.99 -10.82
CA LEU A 73 4.84 3.42 -11.87
C LEU A 73 5.55 4.27 -12.93
N ASP A 74 6.35 5.25 -12.52
CA ASP A 74 7.12 6.12 -13.42
C ASP A 74 8.13 5.32 -14.28
N ALA A 75 8.71 4.27 -13.70
CA ALA A 75 9.63 3.36 -14.37
C ALA A 75 8.94 2.27 -15.24
N GLY A 76 7.61 2.15 -15.18
CA GLY A 76 6.87 1.08 -15.86
C GLY A 76 7.13 -0.31 -15.28
N GLU A 77 7.56 -0.39 -14.02
CA GLU A 77 7.81 -1.66 -13.33
C GLU A 77 6.53 -2.24 -12.73
N VAL A 78 5.50 -1.42 -12.50
CA VAL A 78 4.14 -1.81 -12.15
C VAL A 78 3.15 -0.91 -12.88
N GLU A 79 1.92 -1.39 -13.12
CA GLU A 79 0.89 -0.67 -13.86
C GLU A 79 -0.08 0.07 -12.94
N ILE A 80 -0.19 -0.40 -11.70
CA ILE A 80 -1.04 0.21 -10.67
C ILE A 80 -0.36 0.03 -9.31
N ALA A 81 -0.61 0.91 -8.33
CA ALA A 81 0.06 0.80 -7.04
C ALA A 81 -0.73 1.43 -5.89
N ILE A 82 -0.46 0.96 -4.67
CA ILE A 82 -1.02 1.53 -3.44
C ILE A 82 -0.01 2.52 -2.85
N THR A 83 -0.47 3.72 -2.49
CA THR A 83 0.37 4.72 -1.81
C THR A 83 -0.41 5.51 -0.77
N ASN A 84 0.29 6.30 0.05
CA ASN A 84 -0.36 7.24 0.96
C ASN A 84 -0.73 8.53 0.22
N ASN A 85 -1.86 9.16 0.58
CA ASN A 85 -2.36 10.37 -0.07
C ASN A 85 -1.34 11.51 -0.09
N ASN A 86 -0.64 11.76 1.02
CA ASN A 86 0.38 12.81 1.11
C ASN A 86 1.58 12.54 0.19
N LEU A 87 1.97 11.27 0.00
CA LEU A 87 3.05 10.89 -0.91
C LEU A 87 2.64 11.00 -2.38
N ALA A 88 1.38 10.69 -2.72
CA ALA A 88 0.84 10.94 -4.05
C ALA A 88 0.90 12.43 -4.41
N VAL A 89 0.51 13.32 -3.48
CA VAL A 89 0.63 14.78 -3.67
C VAL A 89 2.08 15.21 -3.87
N LEU A 90 3.01 14.66 -3.11
CA LEU A 90 4.44 14.95 -3.28
C LEU A 90 4.96 14.45 -4.63
N ALA A 91 4.51 13.26 -5.08
CA ALA A 91 4.92 12.66 -6.33
C ALA A 91 4.52 13.50 -7.54
N ILE A 92 3.26 13.90 -7.66
CA ILE A 92 2.79 14.72 -8.80
C ILE A 92 3.41 16.12 -8.83
N ASN A 93 3.94 16.60 -7.70
CA ASN A 93 4.58 17.91 -7.59
C ASN A 93 6.12 17.84 -7.64
N GLY A 94 6.73 16.65 -7.80
CA GLY A 94 8.19 16.50 -7.78
C GLY A 94 8.83 16.99 -6.48
N LYS A 95 8.20 16.71 -5.32
CA LYS A 95 8.64 17.18 -4.01
C LYS A 95 9.03 16.04 -3.06
N GLY A 96 9.67 16.37 -1.97
CA GLY A 96 10.07 15.39 -0.95
C GLY A 96 10.94 14.27 -1.52
N PRO A 97 10.53 13.00 -1.44
CA PRO A 97 11.29 11.89 -2.01
C PRO A 97 11.40 11.93 -3.55
N TYR A 98 10.60 12.73 -4.25
CA TYR A 98 10.46 12.76 -5.72
C TYR A 98 11.09 14.00 -6.37
N LYS A 99 12.14 14.56 -5.76
CA LYS A 99 12.85 15.78 -6.25
C LYS A 99 13.52 15.61 -7.62
N SER A 100 13.66 14.38 -8.11
CA SER A 100 14.21 14.08 -9.44
C SER A 100 13.25 14.45 -10.58
N GLY A 101 11.96 14.60 -10.31
CA GLY A 101 10.92 14.95 -11.27
C GLY A 101 9.53 14.70 -10.72
N ALA A 102 8.54 15.40 -11.28
CA ALA A 102 7.13 15.11 -11.05
C ALA A 102 6.76 13.78 -11.74
N ILE A 103 5.90 13.00 -11.09
CA ILE A 103 5.43 11.71 -11.60
C ILE A 103 4.00 11.89 -12.10
N ASP A 104 3.74 11.47 -13.34
CA ASP A 104 2.44 11.63 -14.01
C ASP A 104 1.50 10.47 -13.65
N VAL A 105 0.78 10.62 -12.54
CA VAL A 105 -0.18 9.62 -12.03
C VAL A 105 -1.50 10.27 -11.66
N GLY A 106 -2.59 9.51 -11.82
CA GLY A 106 -3.94 9.84 -11.37
C GLY A 106 -4.39 8.92 -10.23
N ALA A 107 -5.32 9.40 -9.41
CA ALA A 107 -5.97 8.60 -8.39
C ALA A 107 -6.97 7.64 -9.02
N VAL A 108 -6.95 6.37 -8.59
CA VAL A 108 -7.88 5.34 -9.05
C VAL A 108 -9.01 5.12 -8.04
N ALA A 109 -8.69 5.01 -6.76
CA ALA A 109 -9.70 4.84 -5.71
C ALA A 109 -9.13 5.19 -4.33
N ALA A 110 -10.01 5.60 -3.41
CA ALA A 110 -9.71 5.66 -1.99
C ALA A 110 -9.62 4.24 -1.41
N LEU A 111 -8.67 4.03 -0.50
CA LEU A 111 -8.49 2.78 0.22
C LEU A 111 -8.56 3.02 1.74
N HIS A 112 -8.41 1.94 2.51
CA HIS A 112 -8.36 1.96 3.97
C HIS A 112 -7.27 2.92 4.48
N PRO A 113 -7.39 3.51 5.68
CA PRO A 113 -6.33 4.32 6.28
C PRO A 113 -5.14 3.45 6.71
N SER A 114 -3.93 3.99 6.65
CA SER A 114 -2.77 3.46 7.37
C SER A 114 -2.54 4.24 8.65
N VAL A 115 -2.15 3.56 9.71
CA VAL A 115 -1.80 4.12 11.01
C VAL A 115 -0.40 3.69 11.41
N LEU A 116 0.32 4.55 12.12
CA LEU A 116 1.66 4.26 12.59
C LEU A 116 1.59 3.42 13.86
N HIS A 117 1.82 2.13 13.73
CA HIS A 117 2.02 1.23 14.86
C HIS A 117 3.43 1.46 15.40
N MET A 118 3.54 1.92 16.63
CA MET A 118 4.79 2.03 17.39
C MET A 118 4.67 1.10 18.58
N ILE A 119 5.25 -0.08 18.50
CA ILE A 119 4.97 -1.21 19.41
C ILE A 119 6.23 -1.64 20.15
N VAL A 120 6.02 -1.93 21.44
CA VAL A 120 6.99 -2.57 22.32
C VAL A 120 6.37 -3.77 23.03
N LEU A 121 7.17 -4.64 23.63
CA LEU A 121 6.68 -5.61 24.61
C LEU A 121 6.13 -4.89 25.84
N GLU A 122 5.09 -5.40 26.47
CA GLU A 122 4.39 -4.75 27.61
C GLU A 122 5.35 -4.36 28.76
N GLY A 123 6.35 -5.19 29.06
CA GLY A 123 7.35 -4.95 30.10
C GLY A 123 8.46 -3.97 29.75
N SER A 124 8.43 -3.34 28.56
CA SER A 124 9.47 -2.40 28.12
C SER A 124 9.43 -1.09 28.92
N ASP A 125 10.62 -0.51 29.16
CA ASP A 125 10.76 0.82 29.76
C ASP A 125 10.43 1.97 28.79
N ILE A 126 10.39 1.69 27.49
CA ILE A 126 10.07 2.67 26.43
C ILE A 126 8.59 2.99 26.50
N LYS A 127 8.20 4.20 26.90
CA LYS A 127 6.82 4.66 27.03
C LYS A 127 6.44 5.70 25.98
N THR A 128 7.38 6.57 25.62
CA THR A 128 7.21 7.66 24.66
C THR A 128 8.24 7.59 23.55
N ILE A 129 8.10 8.46 22.52
CA ILE A 129 9.04 8.53 21.40
C ILE A 129 10.44 8.93 21.87
N GLU A 130 10.52 9.80 22.86
CA GLU A 130 11.81 10.26 23.42
C GLU A 130 12.63 9.14 24.07
N ASP A 131 11.97 8.10 24.59
CA ASP A 131 12.62 6.94 25.20
C ASP A 131 13.34 6.03 24.18
N LEU A 132 13.13 6.29 22.88
CA LEU A 132 13.77 5.54 21.80
C LEU A 132 15.25 5.87 21.61
N LYS A 133 15.77 6.94 22.24
CA LYS A 133 17.20 7.29 22.15
C LYS A 133 18.09 6.13 22.61
N GLY A 134 19.02 5.73 21.74
CA GLY A 134 19.94 4.61 21.97
C GLY A 134 19.31 3.21 21.85
N LYS A 135 18.01 3.09 21.50
CA LYS A 135 17.33 1.80 21.39
C LYS A 135 17.46 1.20 20.00
N ARG A 136 17.37 -0.13 19.91
CA ARG A 136 17.32 -0.88 18.65
C ARG A 136 15.88 -0.88 18.15
N VAL A 137 15.63 -0.31 16.97
CA VAL A 137 14.26 -0.13 16.46
C VAL A 137 14.12 -0.68 15.04
N ALA A 138 13.20 -1.60 14.83
CA ALA A 138 12.79 -2.01 13.49
C ALA A 138 11.86 -0.93 12.91
N VAL A 139 12.37 -0.15 11.93
CA VAL A 139 11.71 1.04 11.38
C VAL A 139 10.97 0.76 10.07
N GLY A 140 10.80 -0.51 9.71
CA GLY A 140 10.21 -0.92 8.44
C GLY A 140 11.17 -0.81 7.25
N PRO A 141 10.71 -1.14 6.03
CA PRO A 141 11.56 -1.14 4.83
C PRO A 141 11.96 0.27 4.39
N ALA A 142 13.15 0.41 3.79
CA ALA A 142 13.71 1.69 3.35
C ALA A 142 12.82 2.47 2.36
N GLY A 143 12.03 1.78 1.53
CA GLY A 143 11.05 2.39 0.60
C GLY A 143 9.66 2.60 1.20
N GLY A 144 9.47 2.35 2.50
CA GLY A 144 8.18 2.36 3.19
C GLY A 144 7.74 3.73 3.67
N GLY A 145 6.43 3.87 3.89
CA GLY A 145 5.84 5.08 4.44
C GLY A 145 6.21 5.33 5.90
N THR A 146 6.62 4.31 6.66
CA THR A 146 7.07 4.44 8.07
C THR A 146 8.20 5.46 8.20
N LEU A 147 9.21 5.40 7.32
CA LEU A 147 10.31 6.37 7.32
C LEU A 147 9.84 7.79 7.02
N GLY A 148 8.84 7.96 6.14
CA GLY A 148 8.23 9.26 5.90
C GLY A 148 7.60 9.85 7.15
N PHE A 149 6.92 9.02 7.96
CA PHE A 149 6.37 9.41 9.26
C PHE A 149 7.48 9.70 10.29
N LEU A 150 8.50 8.87 10.40
CA LEU A 150 9.61 9.09 11.34
C LEU A 150 10.36 10.38 11.02
N ASN A 151 10.69 10.65 9.76
CA ASN A 151 11.31 11.89 9.32
C ASN A 151 10.45 13.14 9.61
N PHE A 152 9.13 12.97 9.74
CA PHE A 152 8.23 14.04 10.14
C PHE A 152 8.12 14.16 11.66
N LEU A 153 7.99 13.04 12.39
CA LEU A 153 7.73 13.02 13.84
C LEU A 153 8.98 13.29 14.67
N LEU A 154 10.11 12.63 14.38
CA LEU A 154 11.31 12.71 15.21
C LEU A 154 11.80 14.16 15.42
N PRO A 155 11.83 15.04 14.40
CA PRO A 155 12.20 16.44 14.64
C PRO A 155 11.23 17.23 15.55
N LEU A 156 9.97 16.77 15.70
CA LEU A 156 9.03 17.39 16.66
C LEU A 156 9.38 17.04 18.10
N HIS A 157 10.09 15.94 18.31
CA HIS A 157 10.58 15.43 19.58
C HIS A 157 12.07 15.71 19.81
N ASP A 158 12.65 16.66 19.04
CA ASP A 158 14.08 16.99 19.07
C ASP A 158 14.97 15.74 18.93
N MET A 159 14.59 14.86 17.97
CA MET A 159 15.27 13.62 17.64
C MET A 159 15.52 13.49 16.15
N GLU A 160 16.53 12.69 15.82
CA GLU A 160 16.83 12.22 14.47
C GLU A 160 16.81 10.68 14.42
N LEU A 161 16.82 10.10 13.21
CA LEU A 161 16.79 8.65 13.05
C LEU A 161 18.03 7.98 13.66
N GLU A 162 19.16 8.66 13.60
CA GLU A 162 20.47 8.27 14.09
C GLU A 162 20.56 8.28 15.63
N ASP A 163 19.64 8.90 16.33
CA ASP A 163 19.50 8.79 17.79
C ASP A 163 19.09 7.39 18.24
N MET A 164 18.60 6.57 17.32
CA MET A 164 18.30 5.16 17.51
C MET A 164 19.33 4.28 16.80
N THR A 165 19.24 2.97 16.97
CA THR A 165 19.89 1.97 16.11
C THR A 165 18.81 1.38 15.20
N PRO A 166 18.56 1.97 13.99
CA PRO A 166 17.47 1.57 13.12
C PRO A 166 17.82 0.28 12.36
N SER A 167 16.83 -0.61 12.23
CA SER A 167 16.89 -1.80 11.37
C SER A 167 15.81 -1.69 10.29
N PHE A 168 16.24 -1.73 9.01
CA PHE A 168 15.38 -1.61 7.85
C PHE A 168 14.87 -2.99 7.40
N LEU A 169 13.86 -3.49 8.06
CA LEU A 169 13.31 -4.83 7.88
C LEU A 169 11.89 -4.79 7.29
N SER A 170 11.44 -5.92 6.73
CA SER A 170 10.01 -6.09 6.49
C SER A 170 9.25 -5.98 7.82
N TYR A 171 7.95 -5.68 7.78
CA TYR A 171 7.19 -5.63 9.03
C TYR A 171 7.15 -7.00 9.71
N SER A 172 7.00 -8.10 8.93
CA SER A 172 7.05 -9.46 9.48
C SER A 172 8.37 -9.73 10.21
N ASP A 173 9.50 -9.41 9.59
CA ASP A 173 10.81 -9.64 10.22
C ASP A 173 11.01 -8.72 11.43
N GLY A 174 10.64 -7.44 11.32
CA GLY A 174 10.77 -6.46 12.41
C GLY A 174 10.00 -6.87 13.66
N PHE A 175 8.76 -7.32 13.53
CA PHE A 175 7.95 -7.79 14.65
C PHE A 175 8.40 -9.16 15.18
N SER A 176 8.96 -10.03 14.32
CA SER A 176 9.64 -11.25 14.78
C SER A 176 10.86 -10.91 15.64
N GLN A 177 11.71 -9.96 15.19
CA GLN A 177 12.87 -9.51 15.97
C GLN A 177 12.47 -8.87 17.31
N LEU A 178 11.32 -8.16 17.37
CA LEU A 178 10.76 -7.66 18.62
C LEU A 178 10.35 -8.80 19.55
N SER A 179 9.67 -9.81 19.04
CA SER A 179 9.25 -10.99 19.80
C SER A 179 10.44 -11.77 20.37
N ASP A 180 11.53 -11.83 19.62
CA ASP A 180 12.78 -12.51 20.01
C ASP A 180 13.68 -11.65 20.92
N GLY A 181 13.33 -10.37 21.18
CA GLY A 181 14.12 -9.44 21.98
C GLY A 181 15.39 -8.90 21.28
N ASN A 182 15.52 -9.09 19.98
CA ASN A 182 16.64 -8.59 19.19
C ASN A 182 16.53 -7.10 18.86
N VAL A 183 15.31 -6.56 18.86
CA VAL A 183 15.01 -5.12 18.84
C VAL A 183 14.15 -4.75 20.03
N ASP A 184 14.21 -3.48 20.44
CA ASP A 184 13.53 -2.97 21.62
C ASP A 184 12.14 -2.40 21.28
N ALA A 185 11.95 -2.00 20.00
CA ALA A 185 10.68 -1.55 19.44
C ALA A 185 10.57 -1.96 17.95
N ALA A 186 9.33 -2.12 17.47
CA ALA A 186 9.06 -2.35 16.06
C ALA A 186 7.92 -1.43 15.57
N PHE A 187 8.12 -0.85 14.38
CA PHE A 187 7.20 0.10 13.79
C PHE A 187 6.65 -0.39 12.46
N ALA A 188 5.37 -0.11 12.22
CA ALA A 188 4.73 -0.37 10.94
C ALA A 188 3.73 0.73 10.60
N LEU A 189 3.80 1.28 9.39
CA LEU A 189 2.72 2.08 8.82
C LEU A 189 1.80 1.14 8.03
N SER A 190 0.65 0.81 8.58
CA SER A 190 -0.24 -0.21 8.05
C SER A 190 -1.69 0.07 8.41
N GLY A 191 -2.64 -0.51 7.68
CA GLY A 191 -4.00 -0.67 8.19
C GLY A 191 -4.03 -1.53 9.46
N TYR A 192 -5.14 -1.52 10.17
CA TYR A 192 -5.36 -2.41 11.32
C TYR A 192 -6.63 -3.26 11.11
N PRO A 193 -6.55 -4.57 11.46
CA PRO A 193 -5.40 -5.28 12.00
C PRO A 193 -4.25 -5.43 10.98
N ALA A 194 -2.99 -5.30 11.46
CA ALA A 194 -1.77 -5.57 10.71
C ALA A 194 -1.28 -6.99 11.02
N GLY A 195 -1.00 -7.78 10.00
CA GLY A 195 -0.65 -9.20 10.16
C GLY A 195 0.57 -9.44 11.05
N ALA A 196 1.63 -8.64 10.90
CA ALA A 196 2.84 -8.75 11.72
C ALA A 196 2.58 -8.46 13.21
N VAL A 197 1.72 -7.46 13.50
CA VAL A 197 1.35 -7.12 14.88
C VAL A 197 0.48 -8.22 15.48
N MET A 198 -0.49 -8.76 14.70
CA MET A 198 -1.30 -9.90 15.11
C MET A 198 -0.46 -11.13 15.44
N GLN A 199 0.54 -11.42 14.60
CA GLN A 199 1.45 -12.55 14.85
C GLN A 199 2.27 -12.34 16.14
N ALA A 200 2.82 -11.16 16.36
CA ALA A 200 3.57 -10.84 17.57
C ALA A 200 2.68 -10.91 18.84
N SER A 201 1.43 -10.42 18.75
CA SER A 201 0.49 -10.43 19.86
C SER A 201 0.00 -11.84 20.24
N ALA A 202 0.07 -12.81 19.32
CA ALA A 202 -0.33 -14.19 19.62
C ALA A 202 0.60 -14.87 20.63
N GLY A 203 1.87 -14.45 20.72
CA GLY A 203 2.87 -15.00 21.63
C GLY A 203 3.35 -14.06 22.72
N ASN A 204 3.01 -12.77 22.64
CA ASN A 204 3.51 -11.73 23.53
C ASN A 204 2.42 -10.75 23.91
N LYS A 205 2.55 -10.18 25.10
CA LYS A 205 1.78 -8.98 25.45
C LYS A 205 2.47 -7.76 24.88
N LEU A 206 1.73 -6.98 24.11
CA LEU A 206 2.21 -5.80 23.42
C LEU A 206 1.66 -4.52 24.05
N ARG A 207 2.36 -3.41 23.83
CA ARG A 207 1.92 -2.07 24.20
C ARG A 207 2.29 -1.07 23.12
N PHE A 208 1.41 -0.11 22.88
CA PHE A 208 1.71 1.05 22.04
C PHE A 208 2.64 2.02 22.77
N ILE A 209 3.59 2.59 22.05
CA ILE A 209 4.33 3.78 22.48
C ILE A 209 3.39 4.97 22.34
N SER A 210 3.30 5.79 23.38
CA SER A 210 2.44 6.97 23.42
C SER A 210 3.15 8.21 22.90
N PHE A 211 2.39 9.17 22.41
CA PHE A 211 2.87 10.54 22.25
C PHE A 211 2.95 11.22 23.60
N SER A 212 4.00 12.02 23.83
CA SER A 212 4.09 12.90 24.98
C SER A 212 2.99 13.97 24.91
N ASP A 213 2.62 14.56 26.05
CA ASP A 213 1.52 15.51 26.16
C ASP A 213 1.55 16.61 25.10
N GLY A 214 0.46 16.73 24.32
CA GLY A 214 0.29 17.71 23.26
C GLY A 214 1.08 17.49 21.98
N MET A 215 1.94 16.46 21.91
CA MET A 215 2.78 16.23 20.72
C MET A 215 1.98 15.66 19.55
N LEU A 216 0.95 14.86 19.79
CA LEU A 216 0.03 14.42 18.74
C LEU A 216 -0.69 15.63 18.11
N ASP A 217 -1.24 16.53 18.93
CA ASP A 217 -1.92 17.73 18.46
C ASP A 217 -0.97 18.64 17.67
N LYS A 218 0.28 18.79 18.13
CA LYS A 218 1.32 19.55 17.41
C LYS A 218 1.64 18.92 16.05
N ALA A 219 1.69 17.60 15.97
CA ALA A 219 1.90 16.88 14.71
C ALA A 219 0.73 17.08 13.73
N LEU A 220 -0.51 16.96 14.20
CA LEU A 220 -1.72 17.15 13.40
C LEU A 220 -1.85 18.60 12.90
N ALA A 221 -1.57 19.60 13.76
CA ALA A 221 -1.58 21.01 13.37
C ALA A 221 -0.52 21.34 12.30
N LYS A 222 0.63 20.65 12.32
CA LYS A 222 1.72 20.87 11.36
C LYS A 222 1.46 20.25 9.98
N ASN A 223 0.65 19.20 9.89
CA ASN A 223 0.34 18.53 8.63
C ASN A 223 -1.11 18.00 8.61
N GLY A 224 -1.99 18.73 7.93
CA GLY A 224 -3.42 18.41 7.82
C GLY A 224 -3.75 17.13 7.03
N ALA A 225 -2.76 16.47 6.42
CA ALA A 225 -2.96 15.16 5.80
C ALA A 225 -3.05 14.02 6.83
N TYR A 226 -2.60 14.28 8.07
CA TYR A 226 -2.60 13.31 9.16
C TYR A 226 -3.85 13.42 10.02
N LYS A 227 -4.22 12.31 10.65
CA LYS A 227 -5.38 12.20 11.54
C LYS A 227 -5.01 11.45 12.81
N SER A 228 -5.63 11.80 13.93
CA SER A 228 -5.63 10.95 15.11
C SER A 228 -6.56 9.76 14.88
N VAL A 229 -6.10 8.58 15.24
CA VAL A 229 -6.86 7.32 15.16
C VAL A 229 -6.68 6.57 16.47
N GLU A 230 -7.76 6.01 16.99
CA GLU A 230 -7.71 5.07 18.08
C GLU A 230 -7.80 3.65 17.53
N ILE A 231 -6.83 2.80 17.89
CA ILE A 231 -6.89 1.35 17.65
C ILE A 231 -7.45 0.73 18.94
N PRO A 232 -8.64 0.11 18.90
CA PRO A 232 -9.22 -0.54 20.07
C PRO A 232 -8.29 -1.62 20.65
N ALA A 233 -8.27 -1.74 21.97
CA ALA A 233 -7.37 -2.66 22.68
C ALA A 233 -7.58 -4.14 22.28
N ASP A 234 -8.82 -4.52 21.96
CA ASP A 234 -9.20 -5.88 21.57
C ASP A 234 -8.64 -6.29 20.20
N VAL A 235 -8.25 -5.34 19.33
CA VAL A 235 -7.64 -5.64 18.03
C VAL A 235 -6.35 -6.45 18.18
N TYR A 236 -5.52 -6.11 19.18
CA TYR A 236 -4.25 -6.79 19.44
C TYR A 236 -4.12 -7.37 20.85
N GLY A 237 -5.19 -7.30 21.67
CA GLY A 237 -5.18 -7.76 23.06
C GLY A 237 -4.24 -6.93 23.95
N THR A 238 -4.07 -5.65 23.68
CA THR A 238 -3.30 -4.71 24.52
C THR A 238 -4.09 -4.31 25.75
N ALA A 239 -3.41 -3.87 26.81
CA ALA A 239 -4.08 -3.42 28.04
C ALA A 239 -4.89 -2.13 27.82
N GLU A 240 -4.38 -1.23 26.96
CA GLU A 240 -4.97 0.06 26.62
C GLU A 240 -5.09 0.22 25.10
N PRO A 241 -6.06 1.04 24.62
CA PRO A 241 -6.12 1.40 23.20
C PRO A 241 -4.86 2.09 22.72
N GLY A 242 -4.56 1.97 21.43
CA GLY A 242 -3.46 2.70 20.79
C GLY A 242 -3.94 4.03 20.20
N ASN A 243 -3.54 5.16 20.81
CA ASN A 243 -3.75 6.48 20.21
C ASN A 243 -2.62 6.78 19.24
N VAL A 244 -2.89 6.69 17.94
CA VAL A 244 -1.88 6.73 16.88
C VAL A 244 -2.18 7.81 15.84
N ILE A 245 -1.17 8.12 15.03
CA ILE A 245 -1.31 9.00 13.87
C ILE A 245 -1.52 8.19 12.61
N GLY A 246 -2.44 8.62 11.74
CA GLY A 246 -2.79 7.94 10.51
C GLY A 246 -2.81 8.84 9.29
N VAL A 247 -2.84 8.21 8.12
CA VAL A 247 -2.97 8.84 6.80
C VAL A 247 -3.87 7.98 5.92
N ASN A 248 -4.67 8.60 5.07
CA ASN A 248 -5.45 7.86 4.08
C ASN A 248 -4.55 7.32 2.97
N ASN A 249 -4.94 6.18 2.41
CA ASN A 249 -4.30 5.55 1.25
C ASN A 249 -5.17 5.69 0.02
N MET A 250 -4.53 5.57 -1.13
CA MET A 250 -5.19 5.49 -2.43
C MET A 250 -4.51 4.48 -3.34
N LEU A 251 -5.27 3.98 -4.29
CA LEU A 251 -4.78 3.31 -5.47
C LEU A 251 -4.47 4.38 -6.52
N ILE A 252 -3.32 4.29 -7.19
CA ILE A 252 -2.86 5.20 -8.24
C ILE A 252 -2.41 4.44 -9.47
N ALA A 253 -2.54 5.05 -10.64
CA ALA A 253 -2.05 4.53 -11.91
C ALA A 253 -1.42 5.66 -12.74
N PRO A 254 -0.51 5.38 -13.69
CA PRO A 254 -0.05 6.36 -14.67
C PRO A 254 -1.24 6.88 -15.49
N ASN A 255 -1.30 8.19 -15.77
CA ASN A 255 -2.36 8.76 -16.62
C ASN A 255 -2.33 8.22 -18.06
N SER A 256 -1.25 7.57 -18.46
CA SER A 256 -1.11 6.88 -19.75
C SER A 256 -1.75 5.48 -19.78
N LEU A 257 -2.11 4.88 -18.64
CA LEU A 257 -2.83 3.60 -18.62
C LEU A 257 -4.22 3.79 -19.23
N SER A 258 -4.71 2.80 -20.00
CA SER A 258 -6.01 2.90 -20.67
C SER A 258 -7.14 3.20 -19.69
N ALA A 259 -7.97 4.22 -20.01
CA ALA A 259 -9.13 4.56 -19.21
C ALA A 259 -10.12 3.39 -19.10
N ASP A 260 -10.28 2.58 -20.16
CA ASP A 260 -11.15 1.40 -20.17
C ASP A 260 -10.61 0.32 -19.21
N VAL A 261 -9.30 0.14 -19.16
CA VAL A 261 -8.65 -0.80 -18.21
C VAL A 261 -8.87 -0.34 -16.77
N VAL A 262 -8.63 0.94 -16.47
CA VAL A 262 -8.82 1.48 -15.11
C VAL A 262 -10.30 1.44 -14.70
N GLU A 263 -11.25 1.77 -15.59
CA GLU A 263 -12.68 1.64 -15.30
C GLU A 263 -13.07 0.20 -14.96
N LYS A 264 -12.58 -0.81 -15.73
CA LYS A 264 -12.81 -2.23 -15.45
C LYS A 264 -12.23 -2.65 -14.08
N ILE A 265 -11.02 -2.17 -13.72
CA ILE A 265 -10.42 -2.44 -12.40
C ILE A 265 -11.30 -1.89 -11.28
N VAL A 266 -11.73 -0.63 -11.39
CA VAL A 266 -12.57 0.03 -10.38
C VAL A 266 -13.90 -0.70 -10.25
N ALA A 267 -14.58 -1.01 -11.36
CA ALA A 267 -15.83 -1.76 -11.38
C ALA A 267 -15.67 -3.15 -10.75
N SER A 268 -14.59 -3.88 -11.08
CA SER A 268 -14.33 -5.21 -10.52
C SER A 268 -14.24 -5.20 -8.98
N VAL A 269 -13.75 -4.11 -8.39
CA VAL A 269 -13.60 -3.97 -6.94
C VAL A 269 -14.88 -3.42 -6.29
N PHE A 270 -15.43 -2.32 -6.81
CA PHE A 270 -16.49 -1.58 -6.11
C PHE A 270 -17.88 -2.11 -6.38
N ASP A 271 -18.15 -2.74 -7.53
CA ASP A 271 -19.40 -3.48 -7.77
C ASP A 271 -19.46 -4.77 -6.92
N HIS A 272 -18.29 -5.25 -6.44
CA HIS A 272 -18.16 -6.45 -5.61
C HIS A 272 -17.60 -6.13 -4.20
N LEU A 273 -17.88 -4.93 -3.68
CA LEU A 273 -17.35 -4.44 -2.40
C LEU A 273 -17.64 -5.38 -1.22
N ASN A 274 -18.81 -6.03 -1.20
CA ASN A 274 -19.16 -6.99 -0.15
C ASN A 274 -18.22 -8.22 -0.15
N GLU A 275 -17.84 -8.72 -1.31
CA GLU A 275 -16.87 -9.81 -1.45
C GLU A 275 -15.48 -9.35 -1.01
N PHE A 276 -15.07 -8.15 -1.44
CA PHE A 276 -13.81 -7.53 -1.01
C PHE A 276 -13.72 -7.43 0.51
N GLN A 277 -14.79 -6.95 1.16
CA GLN A 277 -14.86 -6.81 2.62
C GLN A 277 -14.92 -8.15 3.37
N ALA A 278 -15.43 -9.20 2.73
CA ALA A 278 -15.42 -10.55 3.29
C ALA A 278 -14.02 -11.19 3.25
N GLU A 279 -13.26 -10.93 2.18
CA GLU A 279 -11.89 -11.44 2.02
C GLU A 279 -10.85 -10.66 2.83
N ASN A 280 -11.05 -9.34 3.01
CA ASN A 280 -10.06 -8.45 3.58
C ASN A 280 -10.65 -7.55 4.67
N ALA A 281 -10.21 -7.75 5.92
CA ALA A 281 -10.71 -6.97 7.06
C ALA A 281 -10.48 -5.46 6.91
N ASN A 282 -9.36 -5.04 6.28
CA ASN A 282 -9.08 -3.63 6.04
C ASN A 282 -10.02 -3.00 5.00
N ALA A 283 -10.58 -3.80 4.07
CA ALA A 283 -11.55 -3.31 3.09
C ALA A 283 -12.86 -2.82 3.72
N LYS A 284 -13.18 -3.26 4.95
CA LYS A 284 -14.34 -2.75 5.73
C LYS A 284 -14.21 -1.28 6.12
N GLN A 285 -12.99 -0.73 6.06
CA GLN A 285 -12.68 0.67 6.37
C GLN A 285 -12.67 1.56 5.12
N ILE A 286 -12.97 1.01 3.93
CA ILE A 286 -13.04 1.75 2.67
C ILE A 286 -14.41 2.41 2.56
N ASP A 287 -14.41 3.72 2.36
CA ASP A 287 -15.58 4.51 1.95
C ASP A 287 -15.45 4.83 0.45
N PRO A 288 -16.26 4.22 -0.43
CA PRO A 288 -16.19 4.48 -1.86
C PRO A 288 -16.39 5.95 -2.22
N SER A 289 -17.23 6.69 -1.47
CA SER A 289 -17.52 8.10 -1.71
C SER A 289 -16.30 9.00 -1.51
N ALA A 290 -15.33 8.57 -0.67
CA ALA A 290 -14.07 9.27 -0.47
C ALA A 290 -13.21 9.33 -1.74
N SER A 291 -13.47 8.47 -2.74
CA SER A 291 -12.77 8.50 -4.03
C SER A 291 -13.00 9.79 -4.81
N LEU A 292 -14.16 10.44 -4.63
CA LEU A 292 -14.48 11.73 -5.26
C LEU A 292 -13.76 12.94 -4.61
N SER A 293 -13.08 12.76 -3.47
CA SER A 293 -12.41 13.83 -2.71
C SER A 293 -10.94 13.53 -2.43
N LEU A 294 -10.29 12.76 -3.30
CA LEU A 294 -8.87 12.43 -3.19
C LEU A 294 -7.97 13.64 -3.40
N ALA A 295 -6.77 13.59 -2.82
CA ALA A 295 -5.85 14.73 -2.79
C ALA A 295 -5.14 15.04 -4.13
N ILE A 296 -5.28 14.16 -5.13
CA ILE A 296 -4.82 14.34 -6.50
C ILE A 296 -5.98 14.08 -7.47
N PRO A 297 -5.93 14.59 -8.73
CA PRO A 297 -6.97 14.33 -9.71
C PRO A 297 -7.23 12.84 -9.95
N LEU A 298 -8.48 12.50 -10.21
CA LEU A 298 -8.85 11.15 -10.63
C LEU A 298 -8.22 10.83 -12.00
N HIS A 299 -7.81 9.60 -12.18
CA HIS A 299 -7.54 9.02 -13.49
C HIS A 299 -8.84 8.99 -14.31
N GLU A 300 -8.77 9.21 -15.64
CA GLU A 300 -9.95 9.28 -16.49
C GLU A 300 -10.88 8.07 -16.31
N GLY A 301 -10.36 6.85 -16.28
CA GLY A 301 -11.17 5.64 -16.08
C GLY A 301 -11.85 5.57 -14.72
N ALA A 302 -11.20 6.08 -13.67
CA ALA A 302 -11.80 6.18 -12.34
C ALA A 302 -12.92 7.23 -12.31
N ALA A 303 -12.71 8.40 -12.93
CA ALA A 303 -13.73 9.43 -13.06
C ALA A 303 -14.98 8.90 -13.80
N ARG A 304 -14.81 8.15 -14.89
CA ARG A 304 -15.91 7.50 -15.61
C ARG A 304 -16.75 6.57 -14.73
N TYR A 305 -16.15 5.94 -13.72
CA TYR A 305 -16.88 5.08 -12.79
C TYR A 305 -17.56 5.87 -11.67
N PHE A 306 -16.85 6.76 -10.97
CA PHE A 306 -17.36 7.42 -9.77
C PHE A 306 -18.23 8.66 -10.02
N GLU A 307 -18.18 9.28 -11.21
CA GLU A 307 -18.94 10.48 -11.57
C GLU A 307 -20.24 10.17 -12.35
N LYS A 308 -20.66 8.90 -12.39
CA LYS A 308 -21.91 8.45 -13.03
C LYS A 308 -23.15 8.89 -12.20
#